data_5b2833a59bc6b1af6fae38ddbd5c6c63
#
_entry.id   5b2833a59bc6b1af6fae38ddbd5c6c63
#
_cell.length_a   1.000
_cell.length_b   1.000
_cell.length_c   1.000
_cell.angle_alpha   90.00
_cell.angle_beta   90.00
_cell.angle_gamma   90.00
#
_symmetry.space_group_name_H-M   'P 1'
#
loop_
_entity.id
_entity.type
_entity.pdbx_description
1 polymer ?
#
loop_
_entity_poly.entity_id
_entity_poly.type
_entity_poly.pdbx_seq_one_letter_code
_entity_poly.pdbx_strand_id
1 'polypeptide(L)'
;MTYPDPDEPVSPARPGVRPFLQSGPQHSTGGYTPTGEHPPVEQSTNSLRPFVITHGRTDGGDPDIGMETQVTVVPGAPPSRLSPETRAIVALCEESPISVAEISARLRLHLGVCRILVGDLRAAGQLDVHVLDNDTPDPDTIMRVIRGLRSIS
;
A
#
# COMPACT_ATOMS: atom_id res chain seq x y z
N MET A 1 46.78 -33.40 -43.18
CA MET A 1 46.66 -32.53 -41.99
C MET A 1 46.49 -31.12 -42.49
N THR A 2 45.22 -30.66 -42.55
CA THR A 2 44.86 -29.32 -43.01
C THR A 2 44.60 -28.49 -41.77
N TYR A 3 45.42 -27.50 -41.52
CA TYR A 3 45.21 -26.50 -40.46
C TYR A 3 44.08 -25.56 -40.87
N PRO A 4 43.14 -25.28 -39.96
CA PRO A 4 42.12 -24.24 -40.23
C PRO A 4 42.72 -22.85 -40.13
N ASP A 5 42.31 -22.01 -41.07
CA ASP A 5 42.67 -20.63 -41.28
C ASP A 5 42.21 -19.73 -40.10
N PRO A 6 43.03 -18.86 -39.53
CA PRO A 6 42.68 -18.04 -38.36
C PRO A 6 41.88 -16.79 -38.70
N ASP A 7 41.41 -16.57 -39.93
CA ASP A 7 40.79 -15.33 -40.37
C ASP A 7 39.28 -15.43 -40.72
N GLU A 8 38.54 -16.32 -40.01
CA GLU A 8 37.08 -16.30 -40.18
C GLU A 8 36.45 -15.28 -39.21
N PRO A 9 35.74 -14.24 -39.68
CA PRO A 9 35.12 -13.27 -38.81
C PRO A 9 33.93 -13.90 -38.10
N VAL A 10 34.06 -14.02 -36.77
CA VAL A 10 32.98 -14.49 -35.90
C VAL A 10 31.85 -13.44 -35.95
N SER A 11 30.76 -13.77 -36.61
CA SER A 11 29.55 -12.96 -36.59
C SER A 11 29.04 -12.80 -35.16
N PRO A 12 28.75 -11.58 -34.69
CA PRO A 12 28.19 -11.38 -33.35
C PRO A 12 26.82 -12.04 -33.28
N ALA A 13 26.66 -12.93 -32.30
CA ALA A 13 25.36 -13.53 -31.96
C ALA A 13 24.33 -12.46 -31.68
N ARG A 14 23.28 -12.40 -32.49
CA ARG A 14 22.13 -11.54 -32.26
C ARG A 14 21.46 -11.93 -30.94
N PRO A 15 21.19 -11.00 -30.01
CA PRO A 15 20.43 -11.33 -28.80
C PRO A 15 19.05 -11.82 -29.22
N GLY A 16 18.72 -13.06 -28.79
CA GLY A 16 17.45 -13.70 -29.10
C GLY A 16 16.26 -12.88 -28.64
N VAL A 17 15.42 -12.48 -29.58
CA VAL A 17 14.17 -11.79 -29.31
C VAL A 17 13.25 -12.78 -28.57
N ARG A 18 12.70 -12.37 -27.44
CA ARG A 18 11.82 -13.20 -26.63
C ARG A 18 10.57 -13.62 -27.40
N PRO A 19 10.17 -14.90 -27.41
CA PRO A 19 9.10 -15.43 -28.31
C PRO A 19 7.73 -14.78 -28.20
N PHE A 20 7.42 -14.15 -27.07
CA PHE A 20 6.09 -13.58 -26.84
C PHE A 20 5.87 -12.19 -27.48
N LEU A 21 6.89 -11.59 -28.10
CA LEU A 21 6.77 -10.33 -28.81
C LEU A 21 6.43 -10.49 -30.31
N GLN A 22 6.26 -11.74 -30.80
CA GLN A 22 5.97 -12.03 -32.22
C GLN A 22 4.50 -12.29 -32.52
N SER A 23 3.58 -12.03 -31.59
CA SER A 23 2.15 -12.14 -31.89
C SER A 23 1.67 -10.85 -32.58
N GLY A 24 1.85 -10.80 -33.88
CA GLY A 24 1.17 -9.83 -34.73
C GLY A 24 -0.35 -10.11 -34.78
N PRO A 25 -1.20 -9.11 -35.03
CA PRO A 25 -2.64 -9.27 -35.03
C PRO A 25 -3.09 -10.14 -36.23
N GLN A 26 -3.50 -11.35 -35.96
CA GLN A 26 -4.29 -12.11 -36.92
C GLN A 26 -5.73 -11.62 -36.87
N HIS A 27 -6.13 -10.89 -37.90
CA HIS A 27 -7.52 -10.56 -38.15
C HIS A 27 -8.30 -11.85 -38.42
N SER A 28 -9.08 -12.30 -37.47
CA SER A 28 -10.17 -13.24 -37.69
C SER A 28 -11.49 -12.45 -37.56
N THR A 29 -12.11 -12.25 -38.68
CA THR A 29 -13.43 -11.66 -38.85
C THR A 29 -14.46 -12.59 -38.23
N GLY A 30 -14.91 -12.28 -37.03
CA GLY A 30 -16.02 -12.92 -36.35
C GLY A 30 -16.78 -11.85 -35.58
N GLY A 31 -17.95 -11.47 -36.11
CA GLY A 31 -18.78 -10.41 -35.54
C GLY A 31 -19.22 -10.72 -34.11
N TYR A 32 -18.77 -9.91 -33.19
CA TYR A 32 -19.37 -9.70 -31.86
C TYR A 32 -19.81 -8.25 -31.80
N THR A 33 -21.11 -8.03 -31.81
CA THR A 33 -21.70 -6.76 -31.41
C THR A 33 -21.59 -6.64 -29.89
N PRO A 34 -20.82 -5.69 -29.33
CA PRO A 34 -20.91 -5.41 -27.92
C PRO A 34 -22.09 -4.47 -27.69
N THR A 35 -23.28 -5.03 -27.46
CA THR A 35 -24.35 -4.30 -26.80
C THR A 35 -24.19 -4.47 -25.32
N GLY A 36 -23.52 -3.52 -24.70
CA GLY A 36 -23.33 -3.40 -23.27
C GLY A 36 -22.68 -2.06 -23.04
N GLU A 37 -23.50 -1.01 -22.93
CA GLU A 37 -23.08 0.25 -22.33
C GLU A 37 -22.67 -0.03 -20.90
N HIS A 38 -21.37 -0.33 -20.71
CA HIS A 38 -20.77 -0.10 -19.42
C HIS A 38 -20.70 1.43 -19.26
N PRO A 39 -21.34 2.00 -18.22
CA PRO A 39 -21.10 3.38 -17.89
C PRO A 39 -19.60 3.56 -17.71
N PRO A 40 -19.00 4.67 -18.17
CA PRO A 40 -17.61 4.94 -17.95
C PRO A 40 -17.41 4.89 -16.45
N VAL A 41 -16.62 3.93 -15.98
CA VAL A 41 -16.08 3.96 -14.61
C VAL A 41 -15.29 5.26 -14.60
N GLU A 42 -15.86 6.30 -14.02
CA GLU A 42 -15.12 7.47 -13.64
C GLU A 42 -14.03 6.96 -12.68
N GLN A 43 -12.90 6.60 -13.26
CA GLN A 43 -11.68 6.44 -12.54
C GLN A 43 -11.43 7.80 -11.93
N SER A 44 -11.94 7.98 -10.71
CA SER A 44 -11.64 9.14 -9.93
C SER A 44 -10.12 9.26 -9.96
N THR A 45 -9.63 10.33 -10.57
CA THR A 45 -8.21 10.70 -10.71
C THR A 45 -7.50 10.85 -9.37
N ASN A 46 -8.16 10.48 -8.30
CA ASN A 46 -7.66 10.43 -6.92
C ASN A 46 -6.92 9.11 -6.60
N SER A 47 -6.79 8.22 -7.57
CA SER A 47 -5.82 7.13 -7.51
C SER A 47 -4.45 7.66 -7.93
N LEU A 48 -3.96 8.65 -7.19
CA LEU A 48 -2.55 9.01 -7.25
C LEU A 48 -1.77 7.72 -7.06
N ARG A 49 -0.91 7.43 -8.02
CA ARG A 49 -0.14 6.18 -7.98
C ARG A 49 0.54 6.09 -6.62
N PRO A 50 0.37 5.02 -5.86
CA PRO A 50 0.90 4.91 -4.49
C PRO A 50 2.37 5.35 -4.36
N PHE A 51 3.17 5.06 -5.39
CA PHE A 51 4.58 5.43 -5.48
C PHE A 51 4.84 6.94 -5.52
N VAL A 52 3.92 7.75 -6.04
CA VAL A 52 4.07 9.21 -6.07
C VAL A 52 3.87 9.78 -4.67
N ILE A 53 2.88 9.27 -3.94
CA ILE A 53 2.55 9.72 -2.59
C ILE A 53 3.66 9.33 -1.60
N THR A 54 4.24 8.14 -1.75
CA THR A 54 5.28 7.62 -0.85
C THR A 54 6.71 7.97 -1.29
N HIS A 55 6.87 8.79 -2.34
CA HIS A 55 8.17 9.13 -2.92
C HIS A 55 9.00 7.88 -3.30
N GLY A 56 8.32 6.86 -3.83
CA GLY A 56 8.95 5.62 -4.29
C GLY A 56 9.26 4.61 -3.19
N ARG A 57 8.88 4.88 -1.94
CA ARG A 57 9.06 3.91 -0.84
C ARG A 57 7.98 2.84 -0.90
N THR A 58 8.42 1.59 -0.96
CA THR A 58 7.58 0.40 -0.96
C THR A 58 7.70 -0.41 0.33
N ASP A 59 8.75 -0.13 1.11
CA ASP A 59 8.93 -0.76 2.41
C ASP A 59 7.80 -0.34 3.33
N GLY A 60 7.12 -1.31 3.89
CA GLY A 60 5.81 -1.19 4.53
C GLY A 60 5.73 -0.33 5.79
N GLY A 61 6.59 0.70 5.90
CA GLY A 61 6.59 1.59 7.04
C GLY A 61 7.11 0.91 8.32
N ASP A 62 6.93 1.59 9.42
CA ASP A 62 7.26 1.10 10.76
C ASP A 62 6.51 -0.22 11.05
N PRO A 63 7.20 -1.31 11.41
CA PRO A 63 6.57 -2.60 11.71
C PRO A 63 5.57 -2.52 12.85
N ASP A 64 5.74 -1.58 13.76
CA ASP A 64 4.85 -1.37 14.91
C ASP A 64 3.52 -0.72 14.53
N ILE A 65 3.38 -0.19 13.30
CA ILE A 65 2.16 0.43 12.83
C ILE A 65 1.26 -0.59 12.14
N GLY A 66 0.33 -1.19 12.88
CA GLY A 66 -0.73 -2.06 12.38
C GLY A 66 -1.94 -1.29 11.85
N MET A 67 -2.93 -2.01 11.34
CA MET A 67 -4.20 -1.41 10.89
C MET A 67 -5.04 -0.89 12.06
N GLU A 68 -4.93 -1.55 13.21
CA GLU A 68 -5.64 -1.25 14.47
C GLU A 68 -4.94 -0.19 15.32
N THR A 69 -3.71 0.18 14.97
CA THR A 69 -2.92 1.15 15.71
C THR A 69 -3.63 2.49 15.78
N GLN A 70 -3.81 3.02 16.99
CA GLN A 70 -4.42 4.32 17.23
C GLN A 70 -3.41 5.44 17.02
N VAL A 71 -3.84 6.51 16.40
CA VAL A 71 -3.02 7.68 16.07
C VAL A 71 -3.65 8.93 16.64
N THR A 72 -2.81 9.78 17.24
CA THR A 72 -3.20 11.08 17.81
C THR A 72 -2.22 12.16 17.35
N VAL A 73 -2.65 13.42 17.39
CA VAL A 73 -1.75 14.56 17.13
C VAL A 73 -0.91 14.85 18.35
N VAL A 74 0.37 15.15 18.14
CA VAL A 74 1.25 15.63 19.19
C VAL A 74 0.95 17.13 19.46
N PRO A 75 0.52 17.51 20.66
CA PRO A 75 0.28 18.92 20.99
C PRO A 75 1.55 19.76 20.84
N GLY A 76 1.47 20.88 20.14
CA GLY A 76 2.62 21.76 19.93
C GLY A 76 3.67 21.23 18.93
N ALA A 77 3.29 20.32 18.08
CA ALA A 77 4.16 19.81 17.02
C ALA A 77 4.76 20.96 16.17
N PRO A 78 6.03 20.84 15.75
CA PRO A 78 6.67 21.89 14.97
C PRO A 78 5.98 22.09 13.63
N PRO A 79 5.88 23.35 13.12
CA PRO A 79 5.31 23.58 11.81
C PRO A 79 6.14 22.88 10.75
N SER A 80 5.53 21.99 9.99
CA SER A 80 6.17 21.25 8.90
C SER A 80 5.47 21.50 7.58
N ARG A 81 6.21 21.37 6.48
CA ARG A 81 5.62 21.40 5.13
C ARG A 81 4.94 20.06 4.87
N LEU A 82 3.66 20.00 5.13
CA LEU A 82 2.85 18.81 4.89
C LEU A 82 2.33 18.77 3.46
N SER A 83 2.36 17.61 2.83
CA SER A 83 1.63 17.36 1.59
C SER A 83 0.13 17.45 1.83
N PRO A 84 -0.70 17.57 0.79
CA PRO A 84 -2.16 17.55 0.95
C PRO A 84 -2.67 16.32 1.71
N GLU A 85 -2.08 15.15 1.43
CA GLU A 85 -2.45 13.87 2.05
C GLU A 85 -2.08 13.83 3.52
N THR A 86 -0.83 14.20 3.86
CA THR A 86 -0.38 14.21 5.26
C THR A 86 -1.13 15.25 6.08
N ARG A 87 -1.49 16.39 5.49
CA ARG A 87 -2.32 17.40 6.14
C ARG A 87 -3.74 16.88 6.44
N ALA A 88 -4.33 16.13 5.49
CA ALA A 88 -5.63 15.52 5.70
C ALA A 88 -5.60 14.47 6.82
N ILE A 89 -4.51 13.70 6.94
CA ILE A 89 -4.32 12.75 8.04
C ILE A 89 -4.26 13.49 9.38
N VAL A 90 -3.44 14.52 9.49
CA VAL A 90 -3.31 15.32 10.73
C VAL A 90 -4.66 15.90 11.13
N ALA A 91 -5.41 16.51 10.19
CA ALA A 91 -6.73 17.07 10.45
C ALA A 91 -7.73 16.05 11.00
N LEU A 92 -7.71 14.81 10.49
CA LEU A 92 -8.56 13.74 11.04
C LEU A 92 -8.16 13.35 12.47
N CYS A 93 -6.86 13.33 12.77
CA CYS A 93 -6.34 12.98 14.08
C CYS A 93 -6.56 14.09 15.12
N GLU A 94 -6.78 15.35 14.69
CA GLU A 94 -7.12 16.47 15.59
C GLU A 94 -8.52 16.33 16.21
N GLU A 95 -9.45 15.69 15.50
CA GLU A 95 -10.83 15.52 15.96
C GLU A 95 -10.93 14.48 17.09
N SER A 96 -10.22 13.36 16.94
CA SER A 96 -10.21 12.25 17.90
C SER A 96 -9.12 11.24 17.59
N PRO A 97 -8.71 10.42 18.57
CA PRO A 97 -7.87 9.24 18.28
C PRO A 97 -8.52 8.37 17.21
N ILE A 98 -7.77 7.99 16.19
CA ILE A 98 -8.30 7.29 15.02
C ILE A 98 -7.35 6.15 14.60
N SER A 99 -7.88 5.02 14.17
CA SER A 99 -7.05 3.92 13.70
C SER A 99 -6.51 4.14 12.29
N VAL A 100 -5.37 3.53 11.99
CA VAL A 100 -4.78 3.58 10.64
C VAL A 100 -5.74 3.05 9.58
N ALA A 101 -6.51 2.00 9.89
CA ALA A 101 -7.53 1.46 9.00
C ALA A 101 -8.63 2.49 8.72
N GLU A 102 -9.07 3.21 9.73
CA GLU A 102 -10.12 4.23 9.58
C GLU A 102 -9.63 5.45 8.80
N ILE A 103 -8.38 5.91 9.02
CA ILE A 103 -7.73 6.95 8.20
C ILE A 103 -7.71 6.51 6.73
N SER A 104 -7.28 5.28 6.46
CA SER A 104 -7.25 4.69 5.13
C SER A 104 -8.63 4.72 4.46
N ALA A 105 -9.67 4.32 5.20
CA ALA A 105 -11.04 4.28 4.70
C ALA A 105 -11.61 5.69 4.42
N ARG A 106 -11.43 6.64 5.35
CA ARG A 106 -11.95 8.01 5.22
C ARG A 106 -11.28 8.79 4.10
N LEU A 107 -9.96 8.65 3.94
CA LEU A 107 -9.20 9.33 2.89
C LEU A 107 -9.14 8.53 1.58
N ARG A 108 -9.70 7.34 1.54
CA ARG A 108 -9.63 6.41 0.38
C ARG A 108 -8.20 6.16 -0.08
N LEU A 109 -7.27 6.11 0.87
CA LEU A 109 -5.88 5.76 0.63
C LEU A 109 -5.68 4.26 0.77
N HIS A 110 -4.77 3.70 0.00
CA HIS A 110 -4.35 2.31 0.21
C HIS A 110 -3.71 2.17 1.60
N LEU A 111 -4.05 1.11 2.36
CA LEU A 111 -3.58 0.90 3.73
C LEU A 111 -2.05 0.97 3.86
N GLY A 112 -1.32 0.37 2.91
CA GLY A 112 0.15 0.43 2.90
C GLY A 112 0.69 1.85 2.74
N VAL A 113 0.05 2.69 1.92
CA VAL A 113 0.40 4.11 1.77
C VAL A 113 0.11 4.86 3.08
N CYS A 114 -1.04 4.61 3.68
CA CYS A 114 -1.43 5.22 4.95
C CYS A 114 -0.42 4.92 6.06
N ARG A 115 0.03 3.65 6.18
CA ARG A 115 1.06 3.24 7.14
C ARG A 115 2.39 3.99 6.95
N ILE A 116 2.83 4.14 5.70
CA ILE A 116 4.06 4.89 5.38
C ILE A 116 3.91 6.36 5.78
N LEU A 117 2.79 7.00 5.43
CA LEU A 117 2.55 8.41 5.74
C LEU A 117 2.42 8.66 7.24
N VAL A 118 1.76 7.76 7.99
CA VAL A 118 1.67 7.84 9.45
C VAL A 118 3.05 7.66 10.09
N GLY A 119 3.88 6.72 9.59
CA GLY A 119 5.26 6.54 10.02
C GLY A 119 6.11 7.79 9.80
N ASP A 120 5.95 8.45 8.65
CA ASP A 120 6.65 9.70 8.34
C ASP A 120 6.24 10.83 9.28
N LEU A 121 4.95 10.96 9.55
CA LEU A 121 4.41 11.97 10.45
C LEU A 121 4.83 11.71 11.91
N ARG A 122 4.92 10.44 12.33
CA ARG A 122 5.49 10.04 13.62
C ARG A 122 6.96 10.45 13.71
N ALA A 123 7.76 10.12 12.70
CA ALA A 123 9.18 10.47 12.64
C ALA A 123 9.39 12.00 12.63
N ALA A 124 8.47 12.76 12.05
CA ALA A 124 8.47 14.22 12.04
C ALA A 124 7.93 14.83 13.35
N GLY A 125 7.51 14.01 14.33
CA GLY A 125 6.96 14.48 15.61
C GLY A 125 5.59 15.16 15.50
N GLN A 126 4.83 14.87 14.43
CA GLN A 126 3.49 15.41 14.22
C GLN A 126 2.42 14.53 14.83
N LEU A 127 2.62 13.22 14.79
CA LEU A 127 1.70 12.23 15.30
C LEU A 127 2.34 11.35 16.36
N ASP A 128 1.57 10.97 17.34
CA ASP A 128 1.87 9.90 18.27
C ASP A 128 1.08 8.64 17.91
N VAL A 129 1.71 7.49 18.10
CA VAL A 129 1.20 6.19 17.67
C VAL A 129 1.08 5.29 18.87
N HIS A 130 -0.15 4.91 19.19
CA HIS A 130 -0.46 4.04 20.32
C HIS A 130 -0.62 2.62 19.79
N VAL A 131 0.44 1.84 19.87
CA VAL A 131 0.39 0.40 19.61
C VAL A 131 -0.44 -0.22 20.73
N LEU A 132 -1.52 -0.91 20.36
CA LEU A 132 -2.18 -1.78 21.31
C LEU A 132 -1.18 -2.88 21.63
N ASP A 133 -0.60 -2.83 22.82
CA ASP A 133 0.15 -3.95 23.34
C ASP A 133 -0.79 -5.15 23.27
N ASN A 134 -0.52 -6.05 22.32
CA ASN A 134 -1.12 -7.38 22.30
C ASN A 134 -0.49 -8.18 23.46
N ASP A 135 -0.55 -7.63 24.66
CA ASP A 135 -0.36 -8.41 25.84
C ASP A 135 -1.37 -9.56 25.75
N THR A 136 -0.82 -10.75 25.59
CA THR A 136 -1.64 -11.97 25.69
C THR A 136 -2.47 -11.81 26.96
N PRO A 137 -3.81 -11.79 26.84
CA PRO A 137 -4.65 -11.50 27.99
C PRO A 137 -4.23 -12.41 29.12
N ASP A 138 -4.01 -11.80 30.30
CA ASP A 138 -3.66 -12.52 31.52
C ASP A 138 -4.56 -13.76 31.67
N PRO A 139 -4.01 -14.95 31.89
CA PRO A 139 -4.77 -16.18 32.06
C PRO A 139 -5.94 -16.05 33.04
N ASP A 140 -5.78 -15.25 34.08
CA ASP A 140 -6.83 -14.98 35.06
C ASP A 140 -8.00 -14.17 34.47
N THR A 141 -7.70 -13.23 33.57
CA THR A 141 -8.71 -12.47 32.82
C THR A 141 -9.48 -13.39 31.89
N ILE A 142 -8.81 -14.29 31.17
CA ILE A 142 -9.44 -15.28 30.30
C ILE A 142 -10.39 -16.19 31.14
N MET A 143 -9.89 -16.68 32.26
CA MET A 143 -10.70 -17.55 33.14
C MET A 143 -11.91 -16.82 33.74
N ARG A 144 -11.79 -15.53 34.03
CA ARG A 144 -12.90 -14.67 34.47
C ARG A 144 -13.98 -14.54 33.41
N VAL A 145 -13.57 -14.26 32.15
CA VAL A 145 -14.50 -14.18 31.02
C VAL A 145 -15.21 -15.51 30.76
N ILE A 146 -14.45 -16.61 30.73
CA ILE A 146 -15.03 -17.97 30.57
C ILE A 146 -16.06 -18.27 31.66
N ARG A 147 -15.74 -17.94 32.92
CA ARG A 147 -16.66 -18.15 34.06
C ARG A 147 -17.91 -17.29 33.91
N GLY A 148 -17.75 -16.01 33.49
CA GLY A 148 -18.87 -15.11 33.22
C GLY A 148 -19.81 -15.63 32.12
N LEU A 149 -19.25 -16.10 31.00
CA LEU A 149 -20.03 -16.66 29.89
C LEU A 149 -20.77 -17.93 30.26
N ARG A 150 -20.16 -18.81 31.10
CA ARG A 150 -20.81 -20.01 31.58
C ARG A 150 -21.96 -19.74 32.55
N SER A 151 -21.97 -18.60 33.22
CA SER A 151 -23.05 -18.23 34.15
C SER A 151 -24.31 -17.70 33.45
N ILE A 152 -24.21 -17.40 32.16
CA ILE A 152 -25.32 -16.88 31.33
C ILE A 152 -25.99 -17.99 30.52
N SER A 153 -25.35 -19.16 30.43
CA SER A 153 -25.88 -20.34 29.71
C SER A 153 -26.86 -21.14 30.54
#